data_877130584d03e12c79b6b0cef877c67d
#
_entry.id   877130584d03e12c79b6b0cef877c67d
#
_cell.length_a   1.000
_cell.length_b   1.000
_cell.length_c   1.000
_cell.angle_alpha   90.00
_cell.angle_beta   90.00
_cell.angle_gamma   90.00
#
_symmetry.space_group_name_H-M   'P 1'
#
loop_
_entity.id
_entity.type
_entity.pdbx_description
1 polymer ?
#
loop_
_entity_poly.entity_id
_entity_poly.type
_entity_poly.pdbx_seq_one_letter_code
_entity_poly.pdbx_strand_id
1 'polypeptide(L)'
;MKLSYAITVCNEFIEIQKLLSVLLVNKREQDEIVVLFDKQSGTSEVWAYLTKLKNEEHIKLTRKKFENHFADWKNYLKDLCIGDYIFQIDADEIPDKSLIDNLPLILEENPNNEVYLVPRVNTVEGLTQEHTTKWRWNVDDEGRVNWPDYQWRIWKNKPEIKWINKVHERLEGFKTYAPLPAFHDFALYHPKDIKRQEKQNSYYNTL
;
A
#
# COMPACT_ATOMS: atom_id res chain seq x y z
N MET A 1 -20.88 1.11 -6.09
CA MET A 1 -19.55 0.50 -5.96
C MET A 1 -18.97 0.80 -4.60
N LYS A 2 -18.37 -0.21 -3.93
CA LYS A 2 -17.70 -0.12 -2.62
C LYS A 2 -16.19 -0.35 -2.78
N LEU A 3 -15.37 0.37 -2.03
CA LEU A 3 -13.92 0.18 -1.97
C LEU A 3 -13.51 -0.48 -0.64
N SER A 4 -12.52 -1.36 -0.70
CA SER A 4 -11.78 -1.85 0.46
C SER A 4 -10.37 -1.28 0.43
N TYR A 5 -10.06 -0.39 1.38
CA TYR A 5 -8.68 0.03 1.66
C TYR A 5 -8.00 -1.06 2.48
N ALA A 6 -7.12 -1.83 1.84
CA ALA A 6 -6.50 -3.04 2.40
C ALA A 6 -5.07 -2.73 2.84
N ILE A 7 -4.77 -2.87 4.13
CA ILE A 7 -3.51 -2.43 4.71
C ILE A 7 -2.81 -3.58 5.41
N THR A 8 -1.54 -3.80 5.10
CA THR A 8 -0.63 -4.66 5.87
C THR A 8 0.23 -3.82 6.80
N VAL A 9 0.38 -4.24 8.05
CA VAL A 9 1.16 -3.50 9.05
C VAL A 9 1.86 -4.43 10.03
N CYS A 10 3.03 -4.02 10.48
CA CYS A 10 3.87 -4.73 11.44
C CYS A 10 4.28 -3.80 12.60
N ASN A 11 5.29 -2.98 12.41
CA ASN A 11 5.91 -2.10 13.43
C ASN A 11 5.93 -0.62 13.04
N GLU A 12 5.22 -0.25 11.99
CA GLU A 12 5.13 1.09 11.41
C GLU A 12 4.16 1.98 12.21
N PHE A 13 4.50 2.31 13.49
CA PHE A 13 3.56 3.01 14.38
C PHE A 13 3.21 4.42 13.93
N ILE A 14 4.20 5.22 13.59
CA ILE A 14 3.99 6.61 13.16
C ILE A 14 3.33 6.66 11.77
N GLU A 15 3.78 5.79 10.88
CA GLU A 15 3.31 5.73 9.51
C GLU A 15 1.84 5.30 9.45
N ILE A 16 1.47 4.23 10.16
CA ILE A 16 0.08 3.75 10.17
C ILE A 16 -0.89 4.79 10.78
N GLN A 17 -0.44 5.57 11.77
CA GLN A 17 -1.26 6.67 12.30
C GLN A 17 -1.53 7.74 11.23
N LYS A 18 -0.49 8.12 10.47
CA LYS A 18 -0.62 9.10 9.37
C LYS A 18 -1.55 8.56 8.28
N LEU A 19 -1.33 7.33 7.82
CA LEU A 19 -2.16 6.70 6.79
C LEU A 19 -3.63 6.64 7.22
N LEU A 20 -3.90 6.12 8.41
CA LEU A 20 -5.27 5.98 8.89
C LEU A 20 -5.94 7.32 9.15
N SER A 21 -5.20 8.35 9.59
CA SER A 21 -5.77 9.70 9.74
C SER A 21 -6.26 10.28 8.41
N VAL A 22 -5.54 10.03 7.31
CA VAL A 22 -5.95 10.45 5.96
C VAL A 22 -7.16 9.65 5.48
N LEU A 23 -7.14 8.33 5.62
CA LEU A 23 -8.21 7.46 5.13
C LEU A 23 -9.52 7.67 5.89
N LEU A 24 -9.48 7.79 7.21
CA LEU A 24 -10.67 7.95 8.05
C LEU A 24 -11.43 9.26 7.77
N VAL A 25 -10.71 10.31 7.39
CA VAL A 25 -11.30 11.61 7.06
C VAL A 25 -11.85 11.66 5.63
N ASN A 26 -11.20 10.97 4.68
CA ASN A 26 -11.47 11.17 3.26
C ASN A 26 -12.20 10.00 2.59
N LYS A 27 -12.21 8.79 3.15
CA LYS A 27 -12.97 7.67 2.58
C LYS A 27 -14.48 7.93 2.62
N ARG A 28 -15.23 7.39 1.67
CA ARG A 28 -16.70 7.44 1.70
C ARG A 28 -17.24 6.55 2.83
N GLU A 29 -18.45 6.84 3.29
CA GLU A 29 -19.12 6.09 4.38
C GLU A 29 -19.27 4.60 4.05
N GLN A 30 -19.65 4.25 2.82
CA GLN A 30 -19.82 2.87 2.38
C GLN A 30 -18.51 2.09 2.22
N ASP A 31 -17.36 2.76 2.13
CA ASP A 31 -16.06 2.12 1.96
C ASP A 31 -15.54 1.59 3.31
N GLU A 32 -14.73 0.55 3.25
CA GLU A 32 -14.15 -0.06 4.43
C GLU A 32 -12.63 0.07 4.48
N ILE A 33 -12.08 0.04 5.68
CA ILE A 33 -10.64 -0.13 5.93
C ILE A 33 -10.44 -1.50 6.57
N VAL A 34 -9.60 -2.33 5.94
CA VAL A 34 -9.28 -3.69 6.39
C VAL A 34 -7.80 -3.76 6.69
N VAL A 35 -7.45 -4.05 7.95
CA VAL A 35 -6.06 -4.06 8.42
C VAL A 35 -5.66 -5.48 8.82
N LEU A 36 -4.53 -5.93 8.28
CA LEU A 36 -3.88 -7.19 8.65
C LEU A 36 -2.59 -6.90 9.41
N PHE A 37 -2.59 -7.23 10.70
CA PHE A 37 -1.45 -7.03 11.60
C PHE A 37 -0.62 -8.30 11.76
N ASP A 38 0.70 -8.19 11.56
CA ASP A 38 1.63 -9.29 11.86
C ASP A 38 1.83 -9.44 13.38
N LYS A 39 1.32 -10.53 13.94
CA LYS A 39 1.40 -10.79 15.38
C LYS A 39 2.78 -11.24 15.85
N GLN A 40 3.67 -11.63 14.95
CA GLN A 40 5.00 -12.14 15.31
C GLN A 40 6.02 -11.02 15.46
N SER A 41 6.05 -10.10 14.51
CA SER A 41 7.04 -9.03 14.43
C SER A 41 6.44 -7.65 14.76
N GLY A 42 5.12 -7.57 14.88
CA GLY A 42 4.40 -6.34 15.17
C GLY A 42 4.56 -5.90 16.62
N THR A 43 4.58 -4.58 16.84
CA THR A 43 4.76 -4.00 18.18
C THR A 43 3.45 -3.88 18.95
N SER A 44 3.57 -3.85 20.28
CA SER A 44 2.41 -3.65 21.18
C SER A 44 1.73 -2.30 20.98
N GLU A 45 2.48 -1.27 20.61
CA GLU A 45 1.97 0.08 20.36
C GLU A 45 1.07 0.12 19.13
N VAL A 46 1.51 -0.49 18.02
CA VAL A 46 0.69 -0.64 16.80
C VAL A 46 -0.57 -1.43 17.12
N TRP A 47 -0.44 -2.55 17.83
CA TRP A 47 -1.58 -3.39 18.19
C TRP A 47 -2.61 -2.64 19.07
N ALA A 48 -2.15 -1.91 20.07
CA ALA A 48 -3.01 -1.14 20.97
C ALA A 48 -3.78 -0.04 20.20
N TYR A 49 -3.09 0.70 19.34
CA TYR A 49 -3.68 1.73 18.49
C TYR A 49 -4.76 1.17 17.57
N LEU A 50 -4.45 0.10 16.84
CA LEU A 50 -5.40 -0.55 15.92
C LEU A 50 -6.60 -1.16 16.65
N THR A 51 -6.37 -1.73 17.84
CA THR A 51 -7.46 -2.29 18.66
C THR A 51 -8.43 -1.21 19.12
N LYS A 52 -7.93 -0.02 19.46
CA LYS A 52 -8.77 1.14 19.77
C LYS A 52 -9.67 1.48 18.59
N LEU A 53 -9.11 1.66 17.40
CA LEU A 53 -9.87 2.00 16.19
C LEU A 53 -10.88 0.91 15.79
N LYS A 54 -10.54 -0.37 16.00
CA LYS A 54 -11.47 -1.49 15.80
C LYS A 54 -12.65 -1.40 16.77
N ASN A 55 -12.41 -1.12 18.05
CA ASN A 55 -13.46 -1.02 19.07
C ASN A 55 -14.39 0.18 18.82
N GLU A 56 -13.90 1.22 18.15
CA GLU A 56 -14.66 2.38 17.68
C GLU A 56 -15.32 2.13 16.30
N GLU A 57 -15.26 0.90 15.78
CA GLU A 57 -15.84 0.47 14.49
C GLU A 57 -15.28 1.21 13.26
N HIS A 58 -14.14 1.86 13.40
CA HIS A 58 -13.52 2.60 12.29
C HIS A 58 -12.82 1.71 11.28
N ILE A 59 -12.35 0.53 11.73
CA ILE A 59 -11.60 -0.42 10.88
C ILE A 59 -12.00 -1.86 11.17
N LYS A 60 -11.81 -2.75 10.19
CA LYS A 60 -11.77 -4.20 10.38
C LYS A 60 -10.32 -4.60 10.65
N LEU A 61 -10.07 -5.25 11.78
CA LEU A 61 -8.73 -5.66 12.20
C LEU A 61 -8.62 -7.17 12.31
N THR A 62 -7.66 -7.75 11.61
CA THR A 62 -7.29 -9.16 11.72
C THR A 62 -5.82 -9.28 12.15
N ARG A 63 -5.55 -10.28 12.99
CA ARG A 63 -4.23 -10.59 13.52
C ARG A 63 -3.80 -11.98 13.07
N LYS A 64 -2.67 -12.05 12.36
CA LYS A 64 -2.12 -13.32 11.85
C LYS A 64 -0.60 -13.30 11.94
N LYS A 65 0.04 -14.46 11.98
CA LYS A 65 1.50 -14.60 11.85
C LYS A 65 1.89 -14.47 10.38
N PHE A 66 2.90 -13.67 10.08
CA PHE A 66 3.53 -13.62 8.77
C PHE A 66 4.46 -14.82 8.60
N GLU A 67 4.23 -15.62 7.56
CA GLU A 67 4.98 -16.86 7.30
C GLU A 67 6.08 -16.66 6.23
N ASN A 68 6.65 -15.46 6.13
CA ASN A 68 7.70 -15.09 5.17
C ASN A 68 7.32 -15.30 3.70
N HIS A 69 6.03 -15.21 3.37
CA HIS A 69 5.50 -15.30 2.01
C HIS A 69 4.57 -14.11 1.74
N PHE A 70 5.07 -13.10 1.05
CA PHE A 70 4.35 -11.85 0.86
C PHE A 70 3.07 -12.01 0.03
N ALA A 71 3.09 -12.83 -1.03
CA ALA A 71 1.87 -13.05 -1.82
C ALA A 71 0.76 -13.71 -1.00
N ASP A 72 1.07 -14.75 -0.20
CA ASP A 72 0.08 -15.40 0.65
C ASP A 72 -0.46 -14.44 1.72
N TRP A 73 0.39 -13.56 2.23
CA TRP A 73 0.02 -12.52 3.18
C TRP A 73 -0.97 -11.52 2.57
N LYS A 74 -0.66 -11.02 1.38
CA LYS A 74 -1.52 -10.09 0.63
C LYS A 74 -2.82 -10.75 0.16
N ASN A 75 -2.77 -12.01 -0.27
CA ASN A 75 -3.96 -12.77 -0.64
C ASN A 75 -4.88 -13.02 0.56
N TYR A 76 -4.32 -13.34 1.72
CA TYR A 76 -5.13 -13.45 2.94
C TYR A 76 -5.82 -12.13 3.30
N LEU A 77 -5.14 -10.99 3.18
CA LEU A 77 -5.75 -9.69 3.37
C LEU A 77 -6.86 -9.43 2.33
N LYS A 78 -6.61 -9.77 1.06
CA LYS A 78 -7.60 -9.69 -0.02
C LYS A 78 -8.89 -10.44 0.34
N ASP A 79 -8.78 -11.66 0.86
CA ASP A 79 -9.92 -12.53 1.21
C ASP A 79 -10.77 -11.97 2.38
N LEU A 80 -10.26 -11.01 3.14
CA LEU A 80 -10.99 -10.28 4.19
C LEU A 80 -11.80 -9.09 3.65
N CYS A 81 -11.52 -8.66 2.42
CA CYS A 81 -12.12 -7.50 1.78
C CYS A 81 -13.46 -7.85 1.12
N ILE A 82 -14.47 -6.99 1.28
CA ILE A 82 -15.81 -7.18 0.71
C ILE A 82 -16.21 -6.10 -0.31
N GLY A 83 -15.30 -5.16 -0.61
CA GLY A 83 -15.51 -4.14 -1.64
C GLY A 83 -15.47 -4.73 -3.05
N ASP A 84 -16.08 -4.02 -4.00
CA ASP A 84 -16.02 -4.35 -5.43
C ASP A 84 -14.62 -4.18 -6.00
N TYR A 85 -13.87 -3.23 -5.43
CA TYR A 85 -12.46 -2.99 -5.71
C TYR A 85 -11.66 -3.00 -4.41
N ILE A 86 -10.40 -3.39 -4.50
CA ILE A 86 -9.42 -3.34 -3.44
C ILE A 86 -8.38 -2.27 -3.78
N PHE A 87 -8.11 -1.36 -2.85
CA PHE A 87 -6.96 -0.49 -2.88
C PHE A 87 -6.00 -0.93 -1.77
N GLN A 88 -4.97 -1.67 -2.14
CA GLN A 88 -3.94 -2.10 -1.19
C GLN A 88 -2.90 -1.02 -1.01
N ILE A 89 -2.60 -0.71 0.25
CA ILE A 89 -1.66 0.34 0.66
C ILE A 89 -0.75 -0.26 1.73
N ASP A 90 0.55 -0.10 1.59
CA ASP A 90 1.49 -0.49 2.64
C ASP A 90 1.46 0.56 3.77
N ALA A 91 1.70 0.16 5.02
CA ALA A 91 1.52 1.04 6.19
C ALA A 91 2.35 2.33 6.14
N ASP A 92 3.43 2.35 5.35
CA ASP A 92 4.34 3.47 5.14
C ASP A 92 4.06 4.27 3.84
N GLU A 93 2.93 4.02 3.19
CA GLU A 93 2.45 4.76 2.03
C GLU A 93 1.25 5.63 2.41
N ILE A 94 1.18 6.83 1.85
CA ILE A 94 0.08 7.77 2.09
C ILE A 94 -0.50 8.18 0.74
N PRO A 95 -1.77 7.85 0.44
CA PRO A 95 -2.41 8.32 -0.79
C PRO A 95 -2.66 9.82 -0.73
N ASP A 96 -2.49 10.50 -1.86
CA ASP A 96 -2.96 11.87 -1.98
C ASP A 96 -4.48 11.93 -1.75
N LYS A 97 -4.94 13.02 -1.14
CA LYS A 97 -6.37 13.24 -0.91
C LYS A 97 -7.16 13.24 -2.21
N SER A 98 -6.61 13.87 -3.25
CA SER A 98 -7.26 13.93 -4.57
C SER A 98 -7.42 12.55 -5.19
N LEU A 99 -6.47 11.63 -4.96
CA LEU A 99 -6.62 10.23 -5.38
C LEU A 99 -7.82 9.57 -4.70
N ILE A 100 -7.97 9.72 -3.38
CA ILE A 100 -9.08 9.14 -2.64
C ILE A 100 -10.42 9.70 -3.12
N ASP A 101 -10.51 11.02 -3.29
CA ASP A 101 -11.73 11.71 -3.70
C ASP A 101 -12.17 11.34 -5.12
N ASN A 102 -11.23 11.21 -6.06
CA ASN A 102 -11.53 10.96 -7.47
C ASN A 102 -11.58 9.47 -7.85
N LEU A 103 -11.00 8.60 -7.02
CA LEU A 103 -10.91 7.17 -7.33
C LEU A 103 -12.27 6.53 -7.65
N PRO A 104 -13.37 6.80 -6.93
CA PRO A 104 -14.67 6.23 -7.26
C PRO A 104 -15.12 6.56 -8.67
N LEU A 105 -14.99 7.81 -9.09
CA LEU A 105 -15.38 8.26 -10.43
C LEU A 105 -14.48 7.62 -11.50
N ILE A 106 -13.18 7.56 -11.27
CA ILE A 106 -12.22 6.92 -12.20
C ILE A 106 -12.61 5.47 -12.45
N LEU A 107 -12.96 4.72 -11.40
CA LEU A 107 -13.34 3.31 -11.51
C LEU A 107 -14.69 3.12 -12.18
N GLU A 108 -15.65 4.01 -11.96
CA GLU A 108 -16.97 3.98 -12.58
C GLU A 108 -16.93 4.34 -14.06
N GLU A 109 -16.11 5.30 -14.46
CA GLU A 109 -15.97 5.73 -15.86
C GLU A 109 -15.11 4.76 -16.70
N ASN A 110 -14.30 3.91 -16.05
CA ASN A 110 -13.41 2.98 -16.73
C ASN A 110 -13.67 1.51 -16.34
N PRO A 111 -14.91 1.01 -16.49
CA PRO A 111 -15.32 -0.31 -15.98
C PRO A 111 -14.64 -1.49 -16.66
N ASN A 112 -13.99 -1.28 -17.81
CA ASN A 112 -13.29 -2.32 -18.56
C ASN A 112 -11.90 -2.63 -17.99
N ASN A 113 -11.31 -1.73 -17.20
CA ASN A 113 -10.04 -1.99 -16.55
C ASN A 113 -10.24 -2.80 -15.28
N GLU A 114 -9.43 -3.83 -15.13
CA GLU A 114 -9.47 -4.72 -13.96
C GLU A 114 -8.46 -4.33 -12.90
N VAL A 115 -7.35 -3.70 -13.32
CA VAL A 115 -6.24 -3.30 -12.44
C VAL A 115 -5.78 -1.90 -12.81
N TYR A 116 -5.38 -1.12 -11.80
CA TYR A 116 -4.77 0.18 -11.98
C TYR A 116 -3.41 0.23 -11.29
N LEU A 117 -2.43 0.74 -12.02
CA LEU A 117 -1.11 1.05 -11.51
C LEU A 117 -1.13 2.46 -10.92
N VAL A 118 -0.73 2.58 -9.68
CA VAL A 118 -0.68 3.87 -8.97
C VAL A 118 0.78 4.36 -8.96
N PRO A 119 1.05 5.60 -9.40
CA PRO A 119 2.40 6.17 -9.32
C PRO A 119 2.77 6.39 -7.85
N ARG A 120 4.03 6.11 -7.50
CA ARG A 120 4.52 6.26 -6.14
C ARG A 120 5.69 7.25 -6.11
N VAL A 121 5.57 8.24 -5.24
CA VAL A 121 6.62 9.22 -4.95
C VAL A 121 7.48 8.68 -3.82
N ASN A 122 8.64 8.13 -4.17
CA ASN A 122 9.63 7.70 -3.19
C ASN A 122 10.58 8.87 -2.87
N THR A 123 10.70 9.22 -1.60
CA THR A 123 11.72 10.15 -1.12
C THR A 123 12.52 9.50 -0.01
N VAL A 124 13.84 9.74 0.01
CA VAL A 124 14.73 9.15 1.03
C VAL A 124 15.57 10.26 1.66
N GLU A 125 15.25 10.59 2.89
CA GLU A 125 16.03 11.56 3.68
C GLU A 125 17.42 11.00 3.98
N GLY A 126 18.46 11.79 3.75
CA GLY A 126 19.85 11.37 3.93
C GLY A 126 20.43 10.58 2.74
N LEU A 127 19.73 10.52 1.61
CA LEU A 127 20.24 9.91 0.38
C LEU A 127 21.46 10.66 -0.14
N THR A 128 22.52 9.94 -0.49
CA THR A 128 23.76 10.50 -1.08
C THR A 128 24.00 9.98 -2.49
N GLN A 129 24.89 10.62 -3.22
CA GLN A 129 25.29 10.18 -4.56
C GLN A 129 25.93 8.77 -4.54
N GLU A 130 26.59 8.40 -3.46
CA GLU A 130 27.13 7.04 -3.29
C GLU A 130 26.00 6.00 -3.25
N HIS A 131 24.93 6.29 -2.51
CA HIS A 131 23.75 5.42 -2.45
C HIS A 131 23.07 5.29 -3.82
N THR A 132 22.84 6.40 -4.52
CA THR A 132 22.18 6.37 -5.83
C THR A 132 22.99 5.61 -6.85
N THR A 133 24.32 5.75 -6.85
CA THR A 133 25.24 4.99 -7.71
C THR A 133 25.21 3.50 -7.39
N LYS A 134 25.32 3.14 -6.10
CA LYS A 134 25.33 1.76 -5.62
C LYS A 134 24.04 1.02 -5.96
N TRP A 135 22.89 1.68 -5.79
CA TRP A 135 21.57 1.09 -6.03
C TRP A 135 21.02 1.32 -7.43
N ARG A 136 21.77 2.06 -8.27
CA ARG A 136 21.37 2.44 -9.64
C ARG A 136 20.03 3.18 -9.67
N TRP A 137 19.85 4.10 -8.73
CA TRP A 137 18.65 4.89 -8.62
C TRP A 137 18.77 6.20 -9.41
N ASN A 138 17.71 6.55 -10.12
CA ASN A 138 17.55 7.88 -10.68
C ASN A 138 16.83 8.77 -9.69
N VAL A 139 17.33 9.97 -9.48
CA VAL A 139 16.70 10.99 -8.63
C VAL A 139 16.48 12.22 -9.48
N ASP A 140 15.25 12.69 -9.53
CA ASP A 140 14.91 13.90 -10.29
C ASP A 140 15.14 15.18 -9.46
N ASP A 141 14.86 16.34 -10.08
CA ASP A 141 15.09 17.66 -9.48
C ASP A 141 14.19 17.92 -8.24
N GLU A 142 13.11 17.16 -8.06
CA GLU A 142 12.24 17.19 -6.89
C GLU A 142 12.66 16.20 -5.80
N GLY A 143 13.79 15.48 -5.99
CA GLY A 143 14.28 14.48 -5.03
C GLY A 143 13.51 13.16 -5.04
N ARG A 144 12.70 12.90 -6.08
CA ARG A 144 11.94 11.66 -6.22
C ARG A 144 12.80 10.55 -6.82
N VAL A 145 12.81 9.40 -6.15
CA VAL A 145 13.56 8.23 -6.59
C VAL A 145 12.74 7.42 -7.60
N ASN A 146 13.31 7.23 -8.80
CA ASN A 146 12.73 6.39 -9.87
C ASN A 146 11.30 6.79 -10.28
N TRP A 147 10.94 8.05 -10.18
CA TRP A 147 9.61 8.56 -10.56
C TRP A 147 9.31 8.38 -12.07
N PRO A 148 8.05 7.98 -12.44
CA PRO A 148 7.00 7.42 -11.60
C PRO A 148 7.26 5.93 -11.30
N ASP A 149 7.28 5.57 -10.04
CA ASP A 149 7.43 4.17 -9.60
C ASP A 149 6.04 3.51 -9.53
N TYR A 150 5.54 3.01 -10.64
CA TYR A 150 4.21 2.44 -10.73
C TYR A 150 4.06 1.15 -9.95
N GLN A 151 3.04 1.12 -9.07
CA GLN A 151 2.71 -0.01 -8.19
C GLN A 151 1.35 -0.61 -8.53
N TRP A 152 1.23 -1.94 -8.49
CA TRP A 152 -0.03 -2.66 -8.57
C TRP A 152 -0.82 -2.43 -7.28
N ARG A 153 -1.72 -1.45 -7.23
CA ARG A 153 -2.36 -1.05 -5.96
C ARG A 153 -3.87 -1.15 -5.97
N ILE A 154 -4.53 -1.03 -7.12
CA ILE A 154 -5.99 -1.03 -7.19
C ILE A 154 -6.44 -2.09 -8.18
N TRP A 155 -7.38 -2.95 -7.77
CA TRP A 155 -7.93 -3.98 -8.66
C TRP A 155 -9.35 -4.38 -8.28
N LYS A 156 -10.10 -4.94 -9.26
CA LYS A 156 -11.40 -5.57 -9.04
C LYS A 156 -11.26 -6.74 -8.07
N ASN A 157 -12.13 -6.82 -7.09
CA ASN A 157 -12.12 -7.92 -6.13
C ASN A 157 -12.69 -9.21 -6.75
N LYS A 158 -11.89 -9.85 -7.58
CA LYS A 158 -12.21 -11.11 -8.26
C LYS A 158 -11.35 -12.25 -7.72
N PRO A 159 -11.88 -13.49 -7.63
CA PRO A 159 -11.11 -14.63 -7.12
C PRO A 159 -9.84 -14.93 -7.92
N GLU A 160 -9.88 -14.74 -9.24
CA GLU A 160 -8.76 -14.99 -10.14
C GLU A 160 -7.62 -13.98 -10.02
N ILE A 161 -7.92 -12.74 -9.59
CA ILE A 161 -6.89 -11.70 -9.41
C ILE A 161 -6.22 -11.91 -8.06
N LYS A 162 -4.96 -12.31 -8.07
CA LYS A 162 -4.20 -12.67 -6.86
C LYS A 162 -2.73 -12.35 -6.98
N TRP A 163 -2.09 -12.19 -5.85
CA TRP A 163 -0.64 -12.06 -5.72
C TRP A 163 0.04 -13.41 -5.87
N ILE A 164 1.18 -13.42 -6.54
CA ILE A 164 2.06 -14.58 -6.69
C ILE A 164 3.49 -14.20 -6.28
N ASN A 165 4.34 -15.19 -6.07
CA ASN A 165 5.73 -15.17 -5.61
C ASN A 165 5.89 -14.85 -4.11
N LYS A 166 6.87 -15.51 -3.53
CA LYS A 166 7.23 -15.36 -2.12
C LYS A 166 7.76 -13.95 -1.81
N VAL A 167 8.63 -13.44 -2.68
CA VAL A 167 9.21 -12.08 -2.71
C VAL A 167 9.13 -11.53 -4.12
N HIS A 168 9.21 -10.21 -4.29
CA HIS A 168 8.98 -9.54 -5.56
C HIS A 168 7.63 -9.95 -6.17
N GLU A 169 6.63 -9.93 -5.31
CA GLU A 169 5.29 -10.38 -5.65
C GLU A 169 4.68 -9.57 -6.80
N ARG A 170 3.94 -10.25 -7.65
CA ARG A 170 3.23 -9.67 -8.78
C ARG A 170 1.75 -10.01 -8.68
N LEU A 171 0.91 -9.11 -9.16
CA LEU A 171 -0.51 -9.37 -9.31
C LEU A 171 -0.75 -10.08 -10.65
N GLU A 172 -1.52 -11.16 -10.65
CA GLU A 172 -1.89 -11.93 -11.83
C GLU A 172 -3.38 -12.26 -11.86
N GLY A 173 -3.85 -12.85 -12.98
CA GLY A 173 -5.24 -13.25 -13.17
C GLY A 173 -6.15 -12.16 -13.74
N PHE A 174 -5.63 -10.99 -14.07
CA PHE A 174 -6.36 -9.92 -14.75
C PHE A 174 -6.12 -9.95 -16.27
N LYS A 175 -7.03 -9.34 -17.03
CA LYS A 175 -6.93 -9.23 -18.50
C LYS A 175 -6.56 -7.84 -18.97
N THR A 176 -6.94 -6.82 -18.20
CA THR A 176 -6.77 -5.41 -18.57
C THR A 176 -6.20 -4.61 -17.41
N TYR A 177 -5.35 -3.66 -17.69
CA TYR A 177 -4.84 -2.72 -16.71
C TYR A 177 -4.61 -1.34 -17.33
N ALA A 178 -4.56 -0.31 -16.50
CA ALA A 178 -4.19 1.03 -16.89
C ALA A 178 -3.33 1.71 -15.80
N PRO A 179 -2.32 2.48 -16.16
CA PRO A 179 -1.67 3.37 -15.21
C PRO A 179 -2.57 4.58 -14.92
N LEU A 180 -2.61 5.03 -13.69
CA LEU A 180 -3.11 6.36 -13.38
C LEU A 180 -2.12 7.42 -13.88
N PRO A 181 -2.57 8.66 -14.14
CA PRO A 181 -1.68 9.73 -14.55
C PRO A 181 -0.53 9.95 -13.56
N ALA A 182 0.69 10.18 -14.07
CA ALA A 182 1.87 10.45 -13.25
C ALA A 182 1.88 11.89 -12.71
N PHE A 183 0.87 12.23 -11.92
CA PHE A 183 0.73 13.49 -11.21
C PHE A 183 0.67 13.25 -9.71
N HIS A 184 1.08 14.24 -8.93
CA HIS A 184 1.03 14.18 -7.47
C HIS A 184 -0.37 13.86 -6.93
N ASP A 185 -1.42 14.42 -7.56
CA ASP A 185 -2.83 14.21 -7.22
C ASP A 185 -3.29 12.74 -7.31
N PHE A 186 -2.55 11.90 -8.01
CA PHE A 186 -2.86 10.46 -8.19
C PHE A 186 -1.80 9.55 -7.57
N ALA A 187 -0.91 10.10 -6.74
CA ALA A 187 0.24 9.36 -6.22
C ALA A 187 0.03 8.78 -4.83
N LEU A 188 0.85 7.77 -4.53
CA LEU A 188 1.17 7.33 -3.18
C LEU A 188 2.49 7.96 -2.74
N TYR A 189 2.52 8.66 -1.62
CA TYR A 189 3.73 9.17 -1.01
C TYR A 189 4.37 8.12 -0.12
N HIS A 190 5.66 7.89 -0.29
CA HIS A 190 6.42 6.89 0.42
C HIS A 190 7.76 7.46 0.91
N PRO A 191 7.71 8.32 1.95
CA PRO A 191 8.91 8.90 2.53
C PRO A 191 9.62 7.90 3.42
N LYS A 192 10.95 7.81 3.28
CA LYS A 192 11.82 6.98 4.13
C LYS A 192 13.04 7.77 4.59
N ASP A 193 13.68 7.31 5.65
CA ASP A 193 15.04 7.67 5.98
C ASP A 193 16.03 6.62 5.44
N ILE A 194 17.30 7.04 5.30
CA ILE A 194 18.34 6.19 4.70
C ILE A 194 18.60 4.92 5.54
N LYS A 195 18.53 4.99 6.86
CA LYS A 195 18.80 3.85 7.75
C LYS A 195 17.74 2.76 7.56
N ARG A 196 16.47 3.18 7.44
CA ARG A 196 15.36 2.26 7.16
C ARG A 196 15.52 1.60 5.80
N GLN A 197 15.94 2.37 4.78
CA GLN A 197 16.18 1.86 3.45
C GLN A 197 17.34 0.84 3.41
N GLU A 198 18.45 1.13 4.08
CA GLU A 198 19.58 0.20 4.18
C GLU A 198 19.20 -1.10 4.89
N LYS A 199 18.43 -1.00 5.99
CA LYS A 199 17.93 -2.17 6.72
C LYS A 199 17.01 -3.02 5.84
N GLN A 200 16.13 -2.40 5.07
CA GLN A 200 15.23 -3.09 4.15
C GLN A 200 16.00 -3.80 3.04
N ASN A 201 16.97 -3.14 2.41
CA ASN A 201 17.82 -3.75 1.39
C ASN A 201 18.61 -4.95 1.95
N SER A 202 19.13 -4.83 3.17
CA SER A 202 19.83 -5.94 3.86
C SER A 202 18.89 -7.12 4.12
N TYR A 203 17.66 -6.88 4.53
CA TYR A 203 16.66 -7.92 4.77
C TYR A 203 16.29 -8.66 3.49
N TYR A 204 16.03 -7.95 2.38
CA TYR A 204 15.72 -8.61 1.10
C TYR A 204 16.85 -9.49 0.57
N ASN A 205 18.10 -9.19 0.87
CA ASN A 205 19.24 -10.03 0.51
C ASN A 205 19.30 -11.35 1.31
N THR A 206 18.47 -11.53 2.34
CA THR A 206 18.41 -12.74 3.18
C THR A 206 17.25 -13.68 2.83
N LEU A 207 16.32 -13.25 1.95
CA LEU A 207 15.13 -14.00 1.54
C LEU A 207 15.32 -14.76 0.24
#